data_527a071287fb15ef47afeedee3666395
#
_entry.id   527a071287fb15ef47afeedee3666395
#
_cell.length_a   1.000
_cell.length_b   1.000
_cell.length_c   1.000
_cell.angle_alpha   90.00
_cell.angle_beta   90.00
_cell.angle_gamma   90.00
#
_symmetry.space_group_name_H-M   'P 1'
#
loop_
_entity.id
_entity.type
_entity.pdbx_description
1 polymer ?
#
loop_
_entity_poly.entity_id
_entity_poly.type
_entity_poly.pdbx_seq_one_letter_code
_entity_poly.pdbx_strand_id
1 'polypeptide(L)'
;MRKIYGIGETVFDIIFKNGQPQAAKPGGAMLNSSVSLGRIGLPVSFISEYGNDNVGKLIDEFLNGNGVGTNFVHHFDDGKTGLAIAFLNERNDASYTFYKNYPQKRLDIEFPVLNKDDIVLCGSIYAITPEIREKFTALTKSAKEKKAILIYDPNFRPTHSSDLETLVPVMIENMQTAAIIRGSDEDFKNIFGANNADEAWKVVSKYCNCLVYTANAEGVYVRTVSFSGKFPVKKINPVSTIGAGDNFNAGMIAAIYRNNIYRDQLEKTGEEDWAKIISMGVDFATEVCLSYENYISRDFADKIKKT
;
A
#
# COMPACT_ATOMS: atom_id res chain seq x y z
N MET A 1 -0.07 0.67 -23.04
CA MET A 1 -0.37 -0.35 -21.99
C MET A 1 -0.42 0.41 -20.67
N ARG A 2 -1.45 0.20 -19.86
CA ARG A 2 -1.57 0.77 -18.51
C ARG A 2 -0.39 0.34 -17.66
N LYS A 3 0.12 1.23 -16.83
CA LYS A 3 1.21 0.96 -15.88
C LYS A 3 0.70 1.08 -14.46
N ILE A 4 1.40 0.43 -13.55
CA ILE A 4 1.11 0.47 -12.13
C ILE A 4 2.35 1.06 -11.42
N TYR A 5 2.14 1.99 -10.51
CA TYR A 5 3.18 2.61 -9.73
C TYR A 5 2.85 2.51 -8.25
N GLY A 6 3.74 1.88 -7.48
CA GLY A 6 3.70 1.97 -6.02
C GLY A 6 4.65 3.07 -5.56
N ILE A 7 4.20 4.00 -4.71
CA ILE A 7 5.10 4.98 -4.09
C ILE A 7 5.08 4.83 -2.57
N GLY A 8 6.24 4.57 -1.98
CA GLY A 8 6.33 4.33 -0.53
C GLY A 8 7.74 4.26 0.00
N GLU A 9 7.85 4.30 1.32
CA GLU A 9 9.09 4.05 2.04
C GLU A 9 9.50 2.59 1.90
N THR A 10 10.80 2.36 1.85
CA THR A 10 11.41 1.03 1.90
C THR A 10 12.43 0.99 3.04
N VAL A 11 12.34 -0.07 3.82
CA VAL A 11 13.32 -0.43 4.86
C VAL A 11 13.73 -1.88 4.68
N PHE A 12 14.87 -2.24 5.24
CA PHE A 12 15.29 -3.63 5.31
C PHE A 12 15.02 -4.14 6.73
N ASP A 13 14.04 -5.04 6.85
CA ASP A 13 13.64 -5.62 8.13
C ASP A 13 14.64 -6.70 8.54
N ILE A 14 15.16 -6.62 9.77
CA ILE A 14 15.99 -7.66 10.41
C ILE A 14 15.26 -8.14 11.66
N ILE A 15 14.88 -9.39 11.69
CA ILE A 15 14.05 -9.98 12.75
C ILE A 15 14.93 -10.76 13.70
N PHE A 16 14.86 -10.41 14.98
CA PHE A 16 15.55 -11.11 16.08
C PHE A 16 14.55 -11.82 16.97
N LYS A 17 14.92 -13.02 17.44
CA LYS A 17 14.24 -13.74 18.50
C LYS A 17 15.27 -14.35 19.43
N ASN A 18 15.11 -14.19 20.75
CA ASN A 18 16.05 -14.67 21.76
C ASN A 18 17.51 -14.19 21.50
N GLY A 19 17.66 -12.94 21.06
CA GLY A 19 18.97 -12.34 20.76
C GLY A 19 19.66 -12.86 19.50
N GLN A 20 19.00 -13.71 18.70
CA GLN A 20 19.55 -14.28 17.47
C GLN A 20 18.76 -13.79 16.25
N PRO A 21 19.44 -13.44 15.12
CA PRO A 21 18.77 -13.08 13.87
C PRO A 21 18.03 -14.32 13.32
N GLN A 22 16.79 -14.12 12.91
CA GLN A 22 15.92 -15.17 12.36
C GLN A 22 15.71 -15.00 10.87
N ALA A 23 15.51 -13.77 10.42
CA ALA A 23 15.24 -13.45 9.02
C ALA A 23 15.66 -12.02 8.72
N ALA A 24 15.91 -11.76 7.43
CA ALA A 24 16.11 -10.42 6.92
C ALA A 24 15.43 -10.31 5.55
N LYS A 25 14.66 -9.25 5.34
CA LYS A 25 13.90 -9.04 4.08
C LYS A 25 13.54 -7.57 3.86
N PRO A 26 13.39 -7.14 2.58
CA PRO A 26 12.82 -5.83 2.30
C PRO A 26 11.39 -5.71 2.82
N GLY A 27 11.06 -4.56 3.40
CA GLY A 27 9.74 -4.24 3.94
C GLY A 27 9.27 -2.85 3.53
N GLY A 28 7.97 -2.62 3.68
CA GLY A 28 7.27 -1.39 3.35
C GLY A 28 5.89 -1.68 2.76
N ALA A 29 4.86 -0.97 3.20
CA ALA A 29 3.48 -1.28 2.81
C ALA A 29 3.28 -1.28 1.28
N MET A 30 3.74 -0.23 0.61
CA MET A 30 3.60 -0.11 -0.84
C MET A 30 4.56 -1.05 -1.59
N LEU A 31 5.71 -1.39 -1.00
CA LEU A 31 6.62 -2.43 -1.51
C LEU A 31 5.93 -3.80 -1.51
N ASN A 32 5.31 -4.19 -0.39
CA ASN A 32 4.61 -5.47 -0.26
C ASN A 32 3.54 -5.63 -1.34
N SER A 33 2.74 -4.59 -1.58
CA SER A 33 1.76 -4.55 -2.66
C SER A 33 2.40 -4.70 -4.03
N SER A 34 3.49 -3.95 -4.29
CA SER A 34 4.20 -3.97 -5.57
C SER A 34 4.80 -5.33 -5.87
N VAL A 35 5.40 -5.99 -4.87
CA VAL A 35 5.93 -7.35 -5.00
C VAL A 35 4.85 -8.35 -5.38
N SER A 36 3.68 -8.28 -4.75
CA SER A 36 2.56 -9.16 -5.07
C SER A 36 2.03 -8.94 -6.49
N LEU A 37 1.96 -7.68 -6.94
CA LEU A 37 1.60 -7.34 -8.32
C LEU A 37 2.64 -7.81 -9.34
N GLY A 38 3.93 -7.64 -9.05
CA GLY A 38 5.02 -8.11 -9.90
C GLY A 38 5.05 -9.64 -10.02
N ARG A 39 4.82 -10.37 -8.91
CA ARG A 39 4.74 -11.85 -8.90
C ARG A 39 3.67 -12.39 -9.84
N ILE A 40 2.54 -11.70 -10.00
CA ILE A 40 1.48 -12.08 -10.95
C ILE A 40 1.72 -11.54 -12.37
N GLY A 41 2.88 -10.91 -12.63
CA GLY A 41 3.30 -10.47 -13.96
C GLY A 41 2.66 -9.15 -14.42
N LEU A 42 2.11 -8.34 -13.53
CA LEU A 42 1.60 -7.02 -13.91
C LEU A 42 2.74 -6.00 -14.08
N PRO A 43 2.58 -5.00 -14.96
CA PRO A 43 3.61 -4.00 -15.27
C PRO A 43 3.71 -2.96 -14.14
N VAL A 44 4.36 -3.32 -13.04
CA VAL A 44 4.52 -2.48 -11.87
C VAL A 44 5.94 -1.92 -11.76
N SER A 45 6.04 -0.63 -11.42
CA SER A 45 7.29 0.04 -11.05
C SER A 45 7.16 0.63 -9.66
N PHE A 46 8.26 0.63 -8.91
CA PHE A 46 8.28 1.17 -7.57
C PHE A 46 9.00 2.52 -7.54
N ILE A 47 8.39 3.50 -6.88
CA ILE A 47 8.91 4.85 -6.65
C ILE A 47 9.29 4.91 -5.18
N SER A 48 10.60 5.02 -4.89
CA SER A 48 11.13 4.98 -3.54
C SER A 48 12.52 5.58 -3.48
N GLU A 49 13.17 5.45 -2.34
CA GLU A 49 14.55 5.85 -2.15
C GLU A 49 15.24 4.94 -1.12
N TYR A 50 16.48 4.58 -1.41
CA TYR A 50 17.38 3.87 -0.48
C TYR A 50 18.85 4.09 -0.89
N GLY A 51 19.77 3.78 0.03
CA GLY A 51 21.20 4.01 -0.19
C GLY A 51 21.78 3.18 -1.33
N ASN A 52 22.75 3.74 -2.03
CA ASN A 52 23.62 3.02 -2.96
C ASN A 52 24.65 2.19 -2.17
N ASP A 53 24.15 1.29 -1.33
CA ASP A 53 24.95 0.42 -0.45
C ASP A 53 24.58 -1.06 -0.65
N ASN A 54 25.24 -1.96 0.09
CA ASN A 54 24.98 -3.39 -0.07
C ASN A 54 23.53 -3.78 0.29
N VAL A 55 22.90 -3.07 1.24
CA VAL A 55 21.51 -3.34 1.63
C VAL A 55 20.55 -2.85 0.53
N GLY A 56 20.81 -1.67 -0.05
CA GLY A 56 20.06 -1.17 -1.20
C GLY A 56 20.12 -2.11 -2.41
N LYS A 57 21.30 -2.70 -2.68
CA LYS A 57 21.46 -3.73 -3.73
C LYS A 57 20.62 -4.98 -3.47
N LEU A 58 20.55 -5.44 -2.21
CA LEU A 58 19.66 -6.55 -1.85
C LEU A 58 18.18 -6.21 -2.10
N ILE A 59 17.78 -4.96 -1.86
CA ILE A 59 16.41 -4.50 -2.16
C ILE A 59 16.16 -4.49 -3.67
N ASP A 60 17.09 -3.96 -4.48
CA ASP A 60 16.99 -3.97 -5.95
C ASP A 60 16.88 -5.39 -6.50
N GLU A 61 17.76 -6.29 -6.09
CA GLU A 61 17.74 -7.69 -6.51
C GLU A 61 16.40 -8.36 -6.16
N PHE A 62 15.89 -8.08 -4.96
CA PHE A 62 14.61 -8.60 -4.51
C PHE A 62 13.44 -8.06 -5.34
N LEU A 63 13.36 -6.76 -5.58
CA LEU A 63 12.30 -6.15 -6.37
C LEU A 63 12.31 -6.65 -7.82
N ASN A 64 13.47 -6.60 -8.46
CA ASN A 64 13.64 -7.08 -9.85
C ASN A 64 13.34 -8.58 -9.97
N GLY A 65 13.81 -9.40 -9.01
CA GLY A 65 13.52 -10.85 -8.95
C GLY A 65 12.05 -11.20 -8.72
N ASN A 66 11.23 -10.21 -8.33
CA ASN A 66 9.78 -10.33 -8.18
C ASN A 66 9.00 -9.57 -9.29
N GLY A 67 9.68 -9.12 -10.35
CA GLY A 67 9.04 -8.47 -11.50
C GLY A 67 8.61 -7.02 -11.24
N VAL A 68 9.22 -6.35 -10.26
CA VAL A 68 8.97 -4.94 -9.96
C VAL A 68 10.11 -4.09 -10.54
N GLY A 69 9.77 -3.13 -11.39
CA GLY A 69 10.76 -2.20 -11.98
C GLY A 69 11.26 -1.18 -10.94
N THR A 70 12.58 -0.93 -10.91
CA THR A 70 13.24 0.00 -9.99
C THR A 70 13.75 1.28 -10.65
N ASN A 71 13.35 1.57 -11.89
CA ASN A 71 13.82 2.73 -12.66
C ASN A 71 13.47 4.10 -12.02
N PHE A 72 12.55 4.12 -11.06
CA PHE A 72 12.10 5.32 -10.35
C PHE A 72 12.50 5.26 -8.87
N VAL A 73 13.57 4.56 -8.55
CA VAL A 73 14.17 4.56 -7.22
C VAL A 73 15.32 5.55 -7.17
N HIS A 74 15.33 6.41 -6.16
CA HIS A 74 16.47 7.27 -5.83
C HIS A 74 17.51 6.46 -5.05
N HIS A 75 18.61 6.11 -5.71
CA HIS A 75 19.79 5.52 -5.04
C HIS A 75 20.72 6.64 -4.60
N PHE A 76 20.75 6.94 -3.30
CA PHE A 76 21.55 8.04 -2.78
C PHE A 76 22.88 7.57 -2.19
N ASP A 77 23.92 8.40 -2.33
CA ASP A 77 25.28 8.12 -1.83
C ASP A 77 25.58 8.78 -0.48
N ASP A 78 24.88 9.88 -0.16
CA ASP A 78 25.07 10.71 1.04
C ASP A 78 24.19 10.30 2.22
N GLY A 79 23.81 9.03 2.28
CA GLY A 79 23.01 8.43 3.34
C GLY A 79 23.21 6.92 3.44
N LYS A 80 22.29 6.24 4.11
CA LYS A 80 22.28 4.78 4.24
C LYS A 80 20.87 4.24 4.08
N THR A 81 20.77 3.04 3.49
CA THR A 81 19.51 2.30 3.43
C THR A 81 18.92 2.13 4.83
N GLY A 82 17.64 2.47 4.98
CA GLY A 82 16.94 2.37 6.24
C GLY A 82 16.81 0.92 6.71
N LEU A 83 17.09 0.68 8.00
CA LEU A 83 16.88 -0.61 8.63
C LEU A 83 15.76 -0.53 9.67
N ALA A 84 14.95 -1.58 9.73
CA ALA A 84 14.00 -1.80 10.80
C ALA A 84 14.40 -3.09 11.54
N ILE A 85 14.78 -2.95 12.80
CA ILE A 85 15.14 -4.10 13.62
C ILE A 85 13.93 -4.47 14.48
N ALA A 86 13.37 -5.65 14.25
CA ALA A 86 12.26 -6.21 14.99
C ALA A 86 12.75 -7.20 16.03
N PHE A 87 12.40 -6.98 17.31
CA PHE A 87 12.66 -7.92 18.39
C PHE A 87 11.36 -8.61 18.77
N LEU A 88 11.30 -9.93 18.54
CA LEU A 88 10.15 -10.75 18.89
C LEU A 88 10.24 -11.19 20.36
N ASN A 89 9.14 -11.00 21.10
CA ASN A 89 8.96 -11.57 22.42
C ASN A 89 8.53 -13.06 22.34
N GLU A 90 8.24 -13.69 23.48
CA GLU A 90 7.80 -15.08 23.57
C GLU A 90 6.48 -15.34 22.81
N ARG A 91 5.61 -14.32 22.68
CA ARG A 91 4.32 -14.38 21.97
C ARG A 91 4.44 -14.04 20.49
N ASN A 92 5.66 -13.79 19.99
CA ASN A 92 5.96 -13.28 18.65
C ASN A 92 5.45 -11.86 18.38
N ASP A 93 5.14 -11.06 19.43
CA ASP A 93 4.87 -9.64 19.24
C ASP A 93 6.20 -8.92 18.97
N ALA A 94 6.22 -8.06 17.96
CA ALA A 94 7.43 -7.35 17.55
C ALA A 94 7.50 -5.95 18.16
N SER A 95 8.66 -5.61 18.73
CA SER A 95 9.05 -4.22 19.00
C SER A 95 10.08 -3.78 17.97
N TYR A 96 9.90 -2.58 17.40
CA TYR A 96 10.73 -2.09 16.30
C TYR A 96 11.67 -0.96 16.76
N THR A 97 12.91 -1.02 16.25
CA THR A 97 13.86 0.09 16.29
C THR A 97 14.26 0.42 14.86
N PHE A 98 14.09 1.69 14.47
CA PHE A 98 14.42 2.15 13.13
C PHE A 98 15.76 2.88 13.12
N TYR A 99 16.61 2.53 12.16
CA TYR A 99 17.87 3.20 11.86
C TYR A 99 17.74 3.84 10.47
N LYS A 100 17.57 5.16 10.46
CA LYS A 100 17.34 5.92 9.22
C LYS A 100 18.39 7.01 9.10
N ASN A 101 19.06 7.06 7.96
CA ASN A 101 20.03 8.09 7.60
C ASN A 101 19.78 8.47 6.14
N TYR A 102 18.79 9.33 5.94
CA TYR A 102 18.39 9.79 4.63
C TYR A 102 19.30 10.91 4.11
N PRO A 103 19.39 11.10 2.77
CA PRO A 103 20.14 12.18 2.15
C PRO A 103 19.48 13.55 2.41
N GLN A 104 20.21 14.64 2.16
CA GLN A 104 19.63 15.99 2.22
C GLN A 104 18.54 16.18 1.16
N LYS A 105 18.77 15.66 -0.05
CA LYS A 105 17.77 15.69 -1.13
C LYS A 105 17.01 14.37 -1.15
N ARG A 106 15.82 14.39 -0.59
CA ARG A 106 14.91 13.24 -0.58
C ARG A 106 14.27 13.07 -1.95
N LEU A 107 14.07 11.81 -2.37
CA LEU A 107 13.34 11.39 -3.57
C LEU A 107 13.77 12.21 -4.82
N ASP A 108 15.08 12.35 -5.06
CA ASP A 108 15.64 13.16 -6.13
C ASP A 108 15.69 12.37 -7.45
N ILE A 109 14.54 12.25 -8.08
CA ILE A 109 14.32 11.53 -9.33
C ILE A 109 13.42 12.30 -10.28
N GLU A 110 13.48 11.97 -11.56
CA GLU A 110 12.41 12.30 -12.50
C GLU A 110 11.25 11.30 -12.32
N PHE A 111 10.08 11.82 -12.00
CA PHE A 111 8.89 10.99 -11.88
C PHE A 111 8.42 10.45 -13.23
N PRO A 112 7.77 9.26 -13.25
CA PRO A 112 7.17 8.76 -14.47
C PRO A 112 6.14 9.73 -15.02
N VAL A 113 6.09 9.87 -16.34
CA VAL A 113 4.99 10.54 -17.04
C VAL A 113 3.76 9.64 -16.95
N LEU A 114 2.78 10.07 -16.16
CA LEU A 114 1.54 9.33 -15.97
C LEU A 114 0.61 9.51 -17.18
N ASN A 115 -0.07 8.45 -17.55
CA ASN A 115 -1.10 8.45 -18.57
C ASN A 115 -2.48 8.24 -17.94
N LYS A 116 -3.52 8.53 -18.73
CA LYS A 116 -4.89 8.20 -18.35
C LYS A 116 -4.98 6.71 -18.02
N ASP A 117 -5.70 6.42 -16.93
CA ASP A 117 -5.98 5.07 -16.43
C ASP A 117 -4.76 4.28 -15.91
N ASP A 118 -3.54 4.86 -15.87
CA ASP A 118 -2.47 4.30 -15.04
C ASP A 118 -2.94 4.19 -13.60
N ILE A 119 -2.38 3.24 -12.85
CA ILE A 119 -2.75 3.03 -11.44
C ILE A 119 -1.60 3.46 -10.55
N VAL A 120 -1.88 4.29 -9.56
CA VAL A 120 -0.90 4.75 -8.56
C VAL A 120 -1.39 4.34 -7.18
N LEU A 121 -0.60 3.55 -6.47
CA LEU A 121 -0.83 3.22 -5.07
C LEU A 121 0.12 4.01 -4.19
N CYS A 122 -0.43 4.73 -3.22
CA CYS A 122 0.35 5.51 -2.26
C CYS A 122 -0.28 5.48 -0.87
N GLY A 123 0.52 5.80 0.14
CA GLY A 123 0.00 5.85 1.49
C GLY A 123 1.07 5.73 2.58
N SER A 124 0.61 5.30 3.76
CA SER A 124 1.43 5.14 4.95
C SER A 124 2.17 6.43 5.34
N ILE A 125 3.17 6.32 6.22
CA ILE A 125 3.95 7.47 6.72
C ILE A 125 4.68 8.21 5.58
N TYR A 126 5.08 7.51 4.52
CA TYR A 126 5.78 8.14 3.39
C TYR A 126 4.93 9.21 2.70
N ALA A 127 3.63 8.98 2.57
CA ALA A 127 2.71 9.93 1.97
C ALA A 127 2.48 11.22 2.79
N ILE A 128 2.92 11.25 4.04
CA ILE A 128 2.78 12.40 4.95
C ILE A 128 4.13 12.92 5.45
N THR A 129 5.24 12.40 4.91
CA THR A 129 6.62 12.80 5.25
C THR A 129 6.90 14.22 4.74
N PRO A 130 7.24 15.20 5.61
CA PRO A 130 7.42 16.60 5.21
C PRO A 130 8.48 16.80 4.14
N GLU A 131 9.61 16.09 4.21
CA GLU A 131 10.78 16.25 3.36
C GLU A 131 10.52 15.88 1.89
N ILE A 132 9.49 15.10 1.62
CA ILE A 132 9.10 14.69 0.26
C ILE A 132 7.76 15.29 -0.19
N ARG A 133 7.08 16.08 0.67
CA ARG A 133 5.70 16.56 0.41
C ARG A 133 5.53 17.27 -0.91
N GLU A 134 6.44 18.15 -1.27
CA GLU A 134 6.36 18.91 -2.53
C GLU A 134 6.34 17.94 -3.73
N LYS A 135 7.30 17.02 -3.77
CA LYS A 135 7.45 16.03 -4.86
C LYS A 135 6.28 15.04 -4.87
N PHE A 136 5.89 14.55 -3.70
CA PHE A 136 4.75 13.65 -3.57
C PHE A 136 3.45 14.31 -4.04
N THR A 137 3.20 15.54 -3.62
CA THR A 137 2.00 16.30 -4.00
C THR A 137 2.00 16.61 -5.50
N ALA A 138 3.15 16.91 -6.10
CA ALA A 138 3.26 17.10 -7.55
C ALA A 138 2.85 15.84 -8.31
N LEU A 139 3.31 14.64 -7.88
CA LEU A 139 2.94 13.37 -8.48
C LEU A 139 1.43 13.08 -8.34
N THR A 140 0.87 13.25 -7.13
CA THR A 140 -0.56 12.95 -6.89
C THR A 140 -1.50 13.92 -7.62
N LYS A 141 -1.13 15.19 -7.74
CA LYS A 141 -1.83 16.17 -8.57
C LYS A 141 -1.77 15.79 -10.05
N SER A 142 -0.58 15.43 -10.55
CA SER A 142 -0.42 14.93 -11.92
C SER A 142 -1.28 13.70 -12.17
N ALA A 143 -1.35 12.74 -11.22
CA ALA A 143 -2.22 11.58 -11.34
C ALA A 143 -3.69 11.97 -11.49
N LYS A 144 -4.17 12.93 -10.68
CA LYS A 144 -5.54 13.45 -10.76
C LYS A 144 -5.81 14.13 -12.10
N GLU A 145 -4.93 15.03 -12.54
CA GLU A 145 -5.05 15.78 -13.81
C GLU A 145 -5.05 14.85 -15.03
N LYS A 146 -4.20 13.83 -15.04
CA LYS A 146 -4.11 12.82 -16.08
C LYS A 146 -5.21 11.76 -16.02
N LYS A 147 -6.10 11.84 -15.01
CA LYS A 147 -7.14 10.83 -14.75
C LYS A 147 -6.58 9.42 -14.56
N ALA A 148 -5.43 9.29 -13.90
CA ALA A 148 -4.94 8.04 -13.38
C ALA A 148 -5.81 7.59 -12.19
N ILE A 149 -5.81 6.28 -11.89
CA ILE A 149 -6.49 5.72 -10.73
C ILE A 149 -5.55 5.81 -9.54
N LEU A 150 -5.63 6.92 -8.79
CA LEU A 150 -4.86 7.07 -7.56
C LEU A 150 -5.59 6.40 -6.39
N ILE A 151 -4.95 5.42 -5.78
CA ILE A 151 -5.42 4.71 -4.58
C ILE A 151 -4.59 5.18 -3.40
N TYR A 152 -5.25 5.78 -2.42
CA TYR A 152 -4.62 6.24 -1.18
C TYR A 152 -5.03 5.33 -0.02
N ASP A 153 -4.03 4.74 0.63
CA ASP A 153 -4.18 3.97 1.86
C ASP A 153 -3.43 4.68 3.00
N PRO A 154 -4.11 5.33 3.95
CA PRO A 154 -3.44 6.01 5.06
C PRO A 154 -2.54 5.06 5.86
N ASN A 155 -2.94 3.79 6.05
CA ASN A 155 -2.19 2.78 6.79
C ASN A 155 -1.56 3.40 8.05
N PHE A 156 -2.42 4.06 8.84
CA PHE A 156 -2.03 4.89 9.97
C PHE A 156 -1.61 4.03 11.17
N ARG A 157 -0.50 4.37 11.80
CA ARG A 157 -0.02 3.65 12.98
C ARG A 157 -0.29 4.46 14.25
N PRO A 158 -0.81 3.83 15.33
CA PRO A 158 -1.08 4.52 16.60
C PRO A 158 0.13 5.24 17.21
N THR A 159 1.36 4.82 16.87
CA THR A 159 2.60 5.48 17.28
C THR A 159 2.72 6.93 16.81
N HIS A 160 1.92 7.35 15.82
CA HIS A 160 1.86 8.72 15.30
C HIS A 160 0.64 9.51 15.83
N SER A 161 -0.11 8.98 16.77
CA SER A 161 -1.33 9.62 17.28
C SER A 161 -1.06 10.94 18.04
N SER A 162 0.15 11.13 18.60
CA SER A 162 0.56 12.39 19.22
C SER A 162 0.58 13.59 18.26
N ASP A 163 0.78 13.31 16.96
CA ASP A 163 0.95 14.32 15.93
C ASP A 163 -0.30 14.47 15.04
N LEU A 164 -1.41 13.83 15.44
CA LEU A 164 -2.61 13.69 14.62
C LEU A 164 -3.18 15.04 14.15
N GLU A 165 -3.16 16.09 14.99
CA GLU A 165 -3.66 17.41 14.61
C GLU A 165 -2.89 18.01 13.43
N THR A 166 -1.60 17.75 13.33
CA THR A 166 -0.75 18.21 12.23
C THR A 166 -0.81 17.30 11.01
N LEU A 167 -1.05 16.01 11.21
CA LEU A 167 -1.05 15.01 10.14
C LEU A 167 -2.40 14.93 9.39
N VAL A 168 -3.52 15.15 10.09
CA VAL A 168 -4.86 15.07 9.45
C VAL A 168 -5.02 16.03 8.27
N PRO A 169 -4.62 17.31 8.31
CA PRO A 169 -4.69 18.17 7.15
C PRO A 169 -3.92 17.62 5.94
N VAL A 170 -2.73 17.05 6.17
CA VAL A 170 -1.89 16.45 5.11
C VAL A 170 -2.55 15.20 4.53
N MET A 171 -3.17 14.36 5.37
CA MET A 171 -3.94 13.21 4.92
C MET A 171 -5.16 13.62 4.07
N ILE A 172 -5.85 14.70 4.46
CA ILE A 172 -6.97 15.26 3.70
C ILE A 172 -6.52 15.73 2.31
N GLU A 173 -5.37 16.39 2.20
CA GLU A 173 -4.80 16.76 0.89
C GLU A 173 -4.58 15.54 0.00
N ASN A 174 -4.08 14.43 0.57
CA ASN A 174 -3.92 13.18 -0.17
C ASN A 174 -5.29 12.61 -0.60
N MET A 175 -6.28 12.62 0.29
CA MET A 175 -7.64 12.16 -0.01
C MET A 175 -8.28 12.96 -1.16
N GLN A 176 -8.03 14.27 -1.25
CA GLN A 176 -8.57 15.14 -2.32
C GLN A 176 -8.01 14.82 -3.70
N THR A 177 -6.88 14.16 -3.79
CA THR A 177 -6.28 13.73 -5.07
C THR A 177 -6.65 12.29 -5.42
N ALA A 178 -7.11 11.49 -4.47
CA ALA A 178 -7.39 10.08 -4.64
C ALA A 178 -8.65 9.83 -5.50
N ALA A 179 -8.61 8.72 -6.25
CA ALA A 179 -9.76 8.14 -6.93
C ALA A 179 -10.47 7.12 -6.03
N ILE A 180 -9.71 6.42 -5.20
CA ILE A 180 -10.18 5.47 -4.21
C ILE A 180 -9.40 5.72 -2.91
N ILE A 181 -10.10 5.81 -1.79
CA ILE A 181 -9.51 5.73 -0.47
C ILE A 181 -9.79 4.34 0.07
N ARG A 182 -8.72 3.64 0.44
CA ARG A 182 -8.82 2.36 1.13
C ARG A 182 -8.21 2.53 2.52
N GLY A 183 -8.86 1.96 3.53
CA GLY A 183 -8.30 1.91 4.89
C GLY A 183 -9.02 0.88 5.74
N SER A 184 -8.42 0.53 6.88
CA SER A 184 -9.00 -0.36 7.87
C SER A 184 -9.95 0.38 8.81
N ASP A 185 -10.76 -0.39 9.56
CA ASP A 185 -11.55 0.10 10.68
C ASP A 185 -10.67 0.83 11.71
N GLU A 186 -9.47 0.31 11.99
CA GLU A 186 -8.50 0.94 12.89
C GLU A 186 -8.01 2.29 12.35
N ASP A 187 -7.73 2.39 11.03
CA ASP A 187 -7.30 3.64 10.41
C ASP A 187 -8.33 4.74 10.62
N PHE A 188 -9.58 4.51 10.24
CA PHE A 188 -10.64 5.51 10.32
C PHE A 188 -11.03 5.83 11.74
N LYS A 189 -10.95 4.85 12.65
CA LYS A 189 -11.14 5.09 14.09
C LYS A 189 -10.05 5.98 14.65
N ASN A 190 -8.79 5.69 14.34
CA ASN A 190 -7.65 6.44 14.88
C ASN A 190 -7.53 7.84 14.28
N ILE A 191 -7.82 8.01 12.98
CA ILE A 191 -7.68 9.31 12.29
C ILE A 191 -8.89 10.21 12.53
N PHE A 192 -10.12 9.67 12.50
CA PHE A 192 -11.36 10.46 12.48
C PHE A 192 -12.36 10.09 13.58
N GLY A 193 -12.06 9.13 14.45
CA GLY A 193 -12.99 8.64 15.46
C GLY A 193 -14.18 7.85 14.86
N ALA A 194 -14.11 7.44 13.60
CA ALA A 194 -15.19 6.72 12.92
C ALA A 194 -15.19 5.23 13.32
N ASN A 195 -16.30 4.74 13.84
CA ASN A 195 -16.41 3.38 14.38
C ASN A 195 -17.02 2.38 13.40
N ASN A 196 -17.44 2.82 12.22
CA ASN A 196 -18.01 1.99 11.18
C ASN A 196 -17.87 2.63 9.80
N ALA A 197 -18.17 1.87 8.73
CA ALA A 197 -18.02 2.31 7.36
C ALA A 197 -18.88 3.54 7.02
N ASP A 198 -20.06 3.69 7.62
CA ASP A 198 -20.94 4.83 7.32
C ASP A 198 -20.45 6.12 7.98
N GLU A 199 -19.88 6.03 9.19
CA GLU A 199 -19.21 7.16 9.84
C GLU A 199 -17.95 7.58 9.06
N ALA A 200 -17.13 6.60 8.63
CA ALA A 200 -15.97 6.84 7.79
C ALA A 200 -16.38 7.50 6.47
N TRP A 201 -17.45 7.03 5.83
CA TRP A 201 -17.97 7.62 4.60
C TRP A 201 -18.44 9.06 4.75
N LYS A 202 -19.09 9.42 5.86
CA LYS A 202 -19.49 10.82 6.14
C LYS A 202 -18.31 11.79 6.14
N VAL A 203 -17.12 11.32 6.49
CA VAL A 203 -15.90 12.14 6.47
C VAL A 203 -15.27 12.10 5.07
N VAL A 204 -15.02 10.89 4.55
CA VAL A 204 -14.29 10.66 3.30
C VAL A 204 -15.02 11.24 2.10
N SER A 205 -16.36 11.17 2.05
CA SER A 205 -17.17 11.67 0.92
C SER A 205 -17.03 13.17 0.67
N LYS A 206 -16.51 13.93 1.60
CA LYS A 206 -16.19 15.36 1.42
C LYS A 206 -14.95 15.57 0.53
N TYR A 207 -14.15 14.55 0.32
CA TYR A 207 -12.84 14.64 -0.34
C TYR A 207 -12.69 13.67 -1.51
N CYS A 208 -13.30 12.48 -1.43
CA CYS A 208 -13.21 11.41 -2.42
C CYS A 208 -14.55 10.70 -2.58
N ASN A 209 -14.87 10.31 -3.83
CA ASN A 209 -16.14 9.67 -4.18
C ASN A 209 -16.14 8.15 -4.04
N CYS A 210 -15.08 7.55 -3.50
CA CYS A 210 -14.96 6.11 -3.34
C CYS A 210 -14.18 5.75 -2.08
N LEU A 211 -14.81 5.01 -1.18
CA LEU A 211 -14.24 4.43 0.02
C LEU A 211 -14.32 2.91 -0.03
N VAL A 212 -13.20 2.23 0.21
CA VAL A 212 -13.12 0.80 0.50
C VAL A 212 -12.65 0.66 1.94
N TYR A 213 -13.58 0.26 2.80
CA TYR A 213 -13.36 0.12 4.25
C TYR A 213 -13.25 -1.36 4.61
N THR A 214 -12.12 -1.79 5.15
CA THR A 214 -11.90 -3.17 5.58
C THR A 214 -12.08 -3.31 7.09
N ALA A 215 -12.87 -4.28 7.54
CA ALA A 215 -13.20 -4.51 8.94
C ALA A 215 -12.92 -5.98 9.34
N ASN A 216 -11.68 -6.41 9.14
CA ASN A 216 -11.21 -7.74 9.53
C ASN A 216 -12.22 -8.85 9.18
N ALA A 217 -12.65 -9.66 10.17
CA ALA A 217 -13.61 -10.74 9.98
C ALA A 217 -15.05 -10.28 9.68
N GLU A 218 -15.39 -9.00 9.90
CA GLU A 218 -16.72 -8.46 9.62
C GLU A 218 -16.98 -8.28 8.12
N GLY A 219 -15.94 -8.14 7.32
CA GLY A 219 -16.04 -7.99 5.88
C GLY A 219 -15.44 -6.70 5.34
N VAL A 220 -15.74 -6.42 4.08
CA VAL A 220 -15.30 -5.23 3.36
C VAL A 220 -16.52 -4.43 2.95
N TYR A 221 -16.51 -3.13 3.21
CA TYR A 221 -17.57 -2.22 2.84
C TYR A 221 -17.09 -1.29 1.72
N VAL A 222 -17.90 -1.13 0.70
CA VAL A 222 -17.68 -0.16 -0.36
C VAL A 222 -18.74 0.93 -0.25
N ARG A 223 -18.32 2.17 -0.33
CA ARG A 223 -19.19 3.35 -0.38
C ARG A 223 -18.73 4.25 -1.52
N THR A 224 -19.64 4.51 -2.45
CA THR A 224 -19.45 5.49 -3.51
C THR A 224 -20.68 6.40 -3.57
N VAL A 225 -20.67 7.39 -4.44
CA VAL A 225 -21.84 8.26 -4.67
C VAL A 225 -23.04 7.51 -5.25
N SER A 226 -22.81 6.36 -5.91
CA SER A 226 -23.85 5.58 -6.60
C SER A 226 -24.05 4.17 -6.04
N PHE A 227 -23.17 3.70 -5.14
CA PHE A 227 -23.19 2.33 -4.64
C PHE A 227 -22.83 2.23 -3.17
N SER A 228 -23.52 1.35 -2.47
CA SER A 228 -23.24 0.98 -1.08
C SER A 228 -23.39 -0.53 -0.92
N GLY A 229 -22.32 -1.23 -0.61
CA GLY A 229 -22.31 -2.68 -0.47
C GLY A 229 -21.43 -3.16 0.68
N LYS A 230 -21.70 -4.41 1.13
CA LYS A 230 -20.87 -5.16 2.07
C LYS A 230 -20.52 -6.50 1.44
N PHE A 231 -19.26 -6.86 1.46
CA PHE A 231 -18.73 -8.08 0.89
C PHE A 231 -18.14 -8.97 1.99
N PRO A 232 -18.37 -10.29 1.93
CA PRO A 232 -17.85 -11.21 2.93
C PRO A 232 -16.35 -11.42 2.77
N VAL A 233 -15.71 -11.85 3.86
CA VAL A 233 -14.31 -12.32 3.88
C VAL A 233 -14.27 -13.80 4.24
N LYS A 234 -13.17 -14.47 3.88
CA LYS A 234 -12.96 -15.88 4.23
C LYS A 234 -12.67 -16.01 5.73
N LYS A 235 -13.33 -16.96 6.38
CA LYS A 235 -13.00 -17.33 7.75
C LYS A 235 -11.74 -18.19 7.74
N ILE A 236 -10.70 -17.72 8.38
CA ILE A 236 -9.40 -18.40 8.52
C ILE A 236 -8.90 -18.27 9.95
N ASN A 237 -7.95 -19.13 10.31
CA ASN A 237 -7.12 -18.95 11.49
C ASN A 237 -5.78 -18.37 11.02
N PRO A 238 -5.54 -17.06 11.17
CA PRO A 238 -4.36 -16.44 10.61
C PRO A 238 -3.09 -16.87 11.36
N VAL A 239 -2.02 -17.08 10.61
CA VAL A 239 -0.66 -17.25 11.15
C VAL A 239 -0.07 -15.87 11.49
N SER A 240 -0.35 -14.88 10.62
CA SER A 240 0.04 -13.48 10.78
C SER A 240 -0.98 -12.60 10.05
N THR A 241 -1.22 -11.39 10.53
CA THR A 241 -2.02 -10.38 9.81
C THR A 241 -1.17 -9.27 9.19
N ILE A 242 0.15 -9.36 9.35
CA ILE A 242 1.10 -8.37 8.79
C ILE A 242 1.04 -8.46 7.26
N GLY A 243 0.91 -7.30 6.60
CA GLY A 243 0.81 -7.23 5.14
C GLY A 243 -0.55 -7.58 4.54
N ALA A 244 -1.55 -7.97 5.36
CA ALA A 244 -2.89 -8.28 4.85
C ALA A 244 -3.52 -7.09 4.11
N GLY A 245 -3.44 -5.89 4.69
CA GLY A 245 -3.92 -4.65 4.05
C GLY A 245 -3.18 -4.32 2.76
N ASP A 246 -1.86 -4.46 2.77
CA ASP A 246 -1.01 -4.23 1.61
C ASP A 246 -1.39 -5.16 0.45
N ASN A 247 -1.63 -6.43 0.77
CA ASN A 247 -2.00 -7.43 -0.22
C ASN A 247 -3.46 -7.33 -0.66
N PHE A 248 -4.35 -6.86 0.21
CA PHE A 248 -5.69 -6.46 -0.22
C PHE A 248 -5.63 -5.38 -1.30
N ASN A 249 -4.79 -4.35 -1.13
CA ASN A 249 -4.55 -3.33 -2.15
C ASN A 249 -4.03 -3.95 -3.46
N ALA A 250 -3.07 -4.85 -3.37
CA ALA A 250 -2.53 -5.54 -4.55
C ALA A 250 -3.61 -6.34 -5.31
N GLY A 251 -4.43 -7.11 -4.58
CA GLY A 251 -5.53 -7.87 -5.19
C GLY A 251 -6.60 -6.96 -5.82
N MET A 252 -6.97 -5.87 -5.13
CA MET A 252 -7.89 -4.87 -5.67
C MET A 252 -7.33 -4.25 -6.97
N ILE A 253 -6.06 -3.85 -6.99
CA ILE A 253 -5.39 -3.31 -8.19
C ILE A 253 -5.35 -4.36 -9.31
N ALA A 254 -5.03 -5.61 -9.00
CA ALA A 254 -5.01 -6.70 -9.96
C ALA A 254 -6.38 -6.90 -10.63
N ALA A 255 -7.46 -6.86 -9.86
CA ALA A 255 -8.82 -6.96 -10.39
C ALA A 255 -9.18 -5.75 -11.26
N ILE A 256 -8.91 -4.52 -10.82
CA ILE A 256 -9.15 -3.28 -11.58
C ILE A 256 -8.38 -3.34 -12.92
N TYR A 257 -7.13 -3.80 -12.89
CA TYR A 257 -6.29 -3.91 -14.09
C TYR A 257 -6.82 -4.95 -15.07
N ARG A 258 -7.06 -6.18 -14.59
CA ARG A 258 -7.46 -7.33 -15.43
C ARG A 258 -8.87 -7.22 -16.00
N ASN A 259 -9.80 -6.65 -15.24
CA ASN A 259 -11.17 -6.43 -15.71
C ASN A 259 -11.32 -5.15 -16.53
N ASN A 260 -10.22 -4.47 -16.89
CA ASN A 260 -10.21 -3.22 -17.67
C ASN A 260 -11.14 -2.15 -17.10
N ILE A 261 -11.18 -2.03 -15.77
CA ILE A 261 -11.94 -0.97 -15.11
C ILE A 261 -11.12 0.31 -15.19
N TYR A 262 -11.68 1.31 -15.83
CA TYR A 262 -11.05 2.60 -16.11
C TYR A 262 -11.52 3.69 -15.15
N ARG A 263 -10.74 4.77 -15.03
CA ARG A 263 -11.02 5.87 -14.08
C ARG A 263 -12.43 6.44 -14.22
N ASP A 264 -12.90 6.64 -15.45
CA ASP A 264 -14.22 7.24 -15.74
C ASP A 264 -15.39 6.26 -15.42
N GLN A 265 -15.10 4.99 -15.14
CA GLN A 265 -16.08 3.95 -14.79
C GLN A 265 -16.22 3.74 -13.28
N LEU A 266 -15.21 4.10 -12.49
CA LEU A 266 -15.17 3.82 -11.04
C LEU A 266 -16.42 4.31 -10.29
N GLU A 267 -16.90 5.50 -10.60
CA GLU A 267 -18.10 6.06 -9.97
C GLU A 267 -19.41 5.36 -10.38
N LYS A 268 -19.37 4.60 -11.48
CA LYS A 268 -20.49 3.85 -12.03
C LYS A 268 -20.39 2.35 -11.81
N THR A 269 -19.30 1.91 -11.17
CA THR A 269 -19.05 0.49 -10.87
C THR A 269 -20.16 -0.06 -9.99
N GLY A 270 -20.85 -1.09 -10.49
CA GLY A 270 -21.95 -1.76 -9.80
C GLY A 270 -21.49 -2.90 -8.90
N GLU A 271 -22.47 -3.60 -8.31
CA GLU A 271 -22.23 -4.67 -7.35
C GLU A 271 -21.36 -5.80 -7.91
N GLU A 272 -21.63 -6.24 -9.14
CA GLU A 272 -20.89 -7.35 -9.77
C GLU A 272 -19.39 -7.05 -9.93
N ASP A 273 -19.05 -5.87 -10.41
CA ASP A 273 -17.65 -5.49 -10.58
C ASP A 273 -16.96 -5.22 -9.24
N TRP A 274 -17.67 -4.60 -8.29
CA TRP A 274 -17.15 -4.48 -6.93
C TRP A 274 -16.93 -5.84 -6.28
N ALA A 275 -17.82 -6.82 -6.51
CA ALA A 275 -17.62 -8.18 -6.00
C ALA A 275 -16.33 -8.81 -6.54
N LYS A 276 -16.03 -8.65 -7.84
CA LYS A 276 -14.77 -9.13 -8.44
C LYS A 276 -13.55 -8.43 -7.82
N ILE A 277 -13.60 -7.10 -7.68
CA ILE A 277 -12.52 -6.31 -7.10
C ILE A 277 -12.23 -6.72 -5.67
N ILE A 278 -13.28 -6.79 -4.84
CA ILE A 278 -13.14 -7.10 -3.43
C ILE A 278 -12.76 -8.56 -3.20
N SER A 279 -13.34 -9.51 -3.96
CA SER A 279 -12.99 -10.92 -3.87
C SER A 279 -11.50 -11.15 -4.12
N MET A 280 -10.91 -10.54 -5.14
CA MET A 280 -9.47 -10.66 -5.41
C MET A 280 -8.64 -10.00 -4.31
N GLY A 281 -9.06 -8.85 -3.77
CA GLY A 281 -8.44 -8.24 -2.58
C GLY A 281 -8.43 -9.17 -1.37
N VAL A 282 -9.57 -9.80 -1.09
CA VAL A 282 -9.72 -10.78 0.00
C VAL A 282 -8.86 -12.02 -0.24
N ASP A 283 -8.76 -12.52 -1.46
CA ASP A 283 -7.94 -13.70 -1.79
C ASP A 283 -6.46 -13.44 -1.52
N PHE A 284 -5.95 -12.29 -1.95
CA PHE A 284 -4.55 -11.91 -1.72
C PHE A 284 -4.26 -11.69 -0.22
N ALA A 285 -5.15 -10.99 0.49
CA ALA A 285 -5.01 -10.79 1.92
C ALA A 285 -5.06 -12.12 2.69
N THR A 286 -5.97 -13.03 2.30
CA THR A 286 -6.10 -14.36 2.90
C THR A 286 -4.83 -15.18 2.71
N GLU A 287 -4.27 -15.21 1.50
CA GLU A 287 -3.02 -15.92 1.19
C GLU A 287 -1.89 -15.49 2.12
N VAL A 288 -1.70 -14.19 2.29
CA VAL A 288 -0.65 -13.64 3.16
C VAL A 288 -0.91 -13.97 4.63
N CYS A 289 -2.15 -13.93 5.07
CA CYS A 289 -2.50 -14.29 6.45
C CYS A 289 -2.20 -15.75 6.83
N LEU A 290 -2.01 -16.64 5.85
CA LEU A 290 -1.67 -18.05 6.09
C LEU A 290 -0.17 -18.32 6.21
N SER A 291 0.67 -17.28 6.18
CA SER A 291 2.12 -17.39 6.29
C SER A 291 2.71 -16.24 7.11
N TYR A 292 4.04 -16.26 7.30
CA TYR A 292 4.80 -15.12 7.86
C TYR A 292 5.35 -14.17 6.78
N GLU A 293 5.01 -14.41 5.51
CA GLU A 293 5.43 -13.55 4.42
C GLU A 293 4.55 -12.29 4.32
N ASN A 294 5.13 -11.19 3.83
CA ASN A 294 4.43 -9.92 3.68
C ASN A 294 3.82 -9.74 2.27
N TYR A 295 3.90 -10.76 1.41
CA TYR A 295 3.44 -10.77 0.03
C TYR A 295 3.00 -12.18 -0.37
N ILE A 296 2.15 -12.29 -1.40
CA ILE A 296 1.59 -13.58 -1.85
C ILE A 296 2.71 -14.57 -2.23
N SER A 297 2.50 -15.86 -2.02
CA SER A 297 3.44 -16.90 -2.44
C SER A 297 3.59 -16.98 -3.96
N ARG A 298 4.71 -17.55 -4.45
CA ARG A 298 4.91 -17.80 -5.89
C ARG A 298 3.88 -18.78 -6.42
N ASP A 299 3.55 -19.81 -5.66
CA ASP A 299 2.55 -20.81 -6.01
C ASP A 299 1.15 -20.20 -6.18
N PHE A 300 0.77 -19.29 -5.29
CA PHE A 300 -0.47 -18.55 -5.42
C PHE A 300 -0.44 -17.61 -6.64
N ALA A 301 0.66 -16.90 -6.84
CA ALA A 301 0.85 -16.04 -7.99
C ALA A 301 0.72 -16.80 -9.32
N ASP A 302 1.29 -18.01 -9.42
CA ASP A 302 1.22 -18.83 -10.63
C ASP A 302 -0.20 -19.38 -10.89
N LYS A 303 -0.98 -19.63 -9.84
CA LYS A 303 -2.41 -19.93 -10.00
C LYS A 303 -3.17 -18.73 -10.56
N ILE A 304 -2.93 -17.53 -10.00
CA ILE A 304 -3.58 -16.30 -10.46
C ILE A 304 -3.21 -15.97 -11.92
N LYS A 305 -1.97 -16.22 -12.38
CA LYS A 305 -1.57 -15.99 -13.79
C LYS A 305 -2.35 -16.84 -14.78
N LYS A 306 -2.84 -18.00 -14.37
CA LYS A 306 -3.55 -18.95 -15.23
C LYS A 306 -5.04 -18.66 -15.35
N THR A 307 -5.59 -17.84 -14.47
CA THR A 307 -6.97 -17.35 -14.50
C THR A 307 -7.06 -15.99 -15.20
#